data_3ae7e0d7b35dbf270dabf6cb1b98ff2f
#
_entry.id   3ae7e0d7b35dbf270dabf6cb1b98ff2f
#
_cell.length_a   1.000
_cell.length_b   1.000
_cell.length_c   1.000
_cell.angle_alpha   90.00
_cell.angle_beta   90.00
_cell.angle_gamma   90.00
#
_symmetry.space_group_name_H-M   'P 1'
#
loop_
_entity.id
_entity.type
_entity.pdbx_description
1 polymer ?
#
loop_
_entity_poly.entity_id
_entity_poly.type
_entity_poly.pdbx_seq_one_letter_code
_entity_poly.pdbx_strand_id
1 'polypeptide(L)'
;KTGIFFDKSVIFKTYLAKLFLENTDIDLDKNLVLTACLLCNCKKGKGPQELEQIRTYAKEGAIYLSKLGFSSRFCKICEEVNRYSGNTIREKESDVLELVDNFGGMLLDRPERIAFKVDEALVLLEYRNLKDKNNRYLPKFKQFVNEMQEVLVWDN
;
A
#
# COMPACT_ATOMS: atom_id res chain seq x y z
N LYS A 1 8.70 -21.69 5.90
CA LYS A 1 9.48 -20.50 6.21
C LYS A 1 8.70 -19.60 7.14
N THR A 2 9.22 -19.43 8.31
CA THR A 2 8.70 -18.49 9.28
C THR A 2 9.54 -17.22 9.21
N GLY A 3 8.94 -16.09 9.06
CA GLY A 3 9.63 -14.83 9.07
C GLY A 3 8.94 -13.78 8.23
N ILE A 4 9.04 -12.57 8.68
CA ILE A 4 8.61 -11.41 7.93
C ILE A 4 9.76 -11.06 7.00
N PHE A 5 9.52 -11.13 5.71
CA PHE A 5 10.54 -10.77 4.72
C PHE A 5 10.24 -9.40 4.18
N PHE A 6 11.17 -8.50 4.31
CA PHE A 6 11.13 -7.23 3.64
C PHE A 6 11.70 -7.42 2.24
N ASP A 7 10.86 -7.89 1.32
CA ASP A 7 11.27 -8.04 -0.07
C ASP A 7 11.36 -6.67 -0.76
N LYS A 8 11.80 -6.70 -2.00
CA LYS A 8 11.96 -5.49 -2.82
C LYS A 8 10.68 -4.65 -2.91
N SER A 9 9.54 -5.32 -3.01
CA SER A 9 8.24 -4.66 -3.10
C SER A 9 7.92 -3.89 -1.81
N VAL A 10 8.10 -4.53 -0.67
CA VAL A 10 7.85 -3.91 0.65
C VAL A 10 8.77 -2.71 0.87
N ILE A 11 10.05 -2.87 0.55
CA ILE A 11 11.03 -1.79 0.69
C ILE A 11 10.66 -0.61 -0.21
N PHE A 12 10.32 -0.87 -1.46
CA PHE A 12 9.95 0.19 -2.41
C PHE A 12 8.69 0.95 -1.97
N LYS A 13 7.65 0.23 -1.57
CA LYS A 13 6.40 0.84 -1.10
C LYS A 13 6.62 1.69 0.15
N THR A 14 7.45 1.22 1.08
CA THR A 14 7.78 1.98 2.29
C THR A 14 8.57 3.24 1.94
N TYR A 15 9.52 3.14 1.04
CA TYR A 15 10.27 4.29 0.54
C TYR A 15 9.36 5.30 -0.15
N LEU A 16 8.44 4.82 -1.00
CA LEU A 16 7.46 5.66 -1.66
C LEU A 16 6.58 6.41 -0.64
N ALA A 17 6.11 5.72 0.38
CA ALA A 17 5.32 6.33 1.45
C ALA A 17 6.13 7.41 2.18
N LYS A 18 7.40 7.12 2.49
CA LYS A 18 8.29 8.07 3.15
C LYS A 18 8.45 9.34 2.31
N LEU A 19 8.73 9.20 1.03
CA LEU A 19 8.86 10.35 0.12
C LEU A 19 7.57 11.15 0.04
N PHE A 20 6.44 10.49 -0.08
CA PHE A 20 5.14 11.16 -0.13
C PHE A 20 4.88 11.97 1.14
N LEU A 21 5.10 11.36 2.30
CA LEU A 21 4.86 12.00 3.59
C LEU A 21 5.83 13.16 3.87
N GLU A 22 7.06 13.07 3.40
CA GLU A 22 8.05 14.14 3.54
C GLU A 22 7.78 15.33 2.59
N ASN A 23 7.17 15.08 1.45
CA ASN A 23 6.94 16.11 0.43
C ASN A 23 5.51 16.63 0.39
N THR A 24 4.68 16.22 1.34
CA THR A 24 3.28 16.61 1.39
C THR A 24 2.90 16.99 2.81
N ASP A 25 2.22 18.13 2.96
CA ASP A 25 1.74 18.58 4.27
C ASP A 25 0.37 17.93 4.54
N ILE A 26 0.39 16.85 5.30
CA ILE A 26 -0.82 16.14 5.74
C ILE A 26 -0.71 15.79 7.21
N ASP A 27 -1.84 15.94 7.93
CA ASP A 27 -1.91 15.67 9.37
C ASP A 27 -2.37 14.24 9.62
N LEU A 28 -1.42 13.36 9.86
CA LEU A 28 -1.67 11.96 10.23
C LEU A 28 -0.46 11.37 10.94
N ASP A 29 -0.61 10.17 11.47
CA ASP A 29 0.49 9.46 12.13
C ASP A 29 1.41 8.81 11.09
N LYS A 30 2.49 9.52 10.76
CA LYS A 30 3.44 9.09 9.72
C LYS A 30 4.14 7.78 10.10
N ASN A 31 4.49 7.61 11.37
CA ASN A 31 5.16 6.40 11.84
C ASN A 31 4.24 5.17 11.72
N LEU A 32 2.95 5.33 11.99
CA LEU A 32 1.98 4.26 11.79
C LEU A 32 1.90 3.86 10.32
N VAL A 33 1.88 4.83 9.40
CA VAL A 33 1.85 4.53 7.96
C VAL A 33 3.09 3.74 7.54
N LEU A 34 4.28 4.19 7.93
CA LEU A 34 5.52 3.51 7.56
C LEU A 34 5.60 2.10 8.14
N THR A 35 5.22 1.94 9.40
CA THR A 35 5.18 0.63 10.03
C THR A 35 4.16 -0.28 9.35
N ALA A 36 2.99 0.25 9.00
CA ALA A 36 1.98 -0.49 8.26
C ALA A 36 2.48 -0.94 6.88
N CYS A 37 3.22 -0.09 6.17
CA CYS A 37 3.83 -0.47 4.88
C CYS A 37 4.73 -1.70 5.04
N LEU A 38 5.46 -1.79 6.13
CA LEU A 38 6.35 -2.92 6.39
C LEU A 38 5.61 -4.20 6.75
N LEU A 39 4.46 -4.11 7.40
CA LEU A 39 3.82 -5.26 8.04
C LEU A 39 2.47 -5.67 7.45
N CYS A 40 1.77 -4.81 6.72
CA CYS A 40 0.41 -5.12 6.24
C CYS A 40 0.33 -6.31 5.29
N ASN A 41 1.44 -6.64 4.63
CA ASN A 41 1.50 -7.75 3.68
C ASN A 41 2.10 -9.03 4.28
N CYS A 42 2.21 -9.13 5.61
CA CYS A 42 2.87 -10.25 6.26
C CYS A 42 2.23 -11.62 5.97
N LYS A 43 0.97 -11.66 5.58
CA LYS A 43 0.27 -12.89 5.18
C LYS A 43 0.01 -12.98 3.67
N LYS A 44 0.53 -12.04 2.90
CA LYS A 44 0.42 -12.09 1.45
C LYS A 44 1.39 -13.14 0.89
N GLY A 45 0.86 -14.06 0.08
CA GLY A 45 1.68 -15.06 -0.59
C GLY A 45 2.58 -14.47 -1.67
N LYS A 46 3.56 -15.25 -2.11
CA LYS A 46 4.45 -14.89 -3.21
C LYS A 46 3.92 -15.44 -4.52
N GLY A 47 4.15 -14.69 -5.60
CA GLY A 47 3.70 -15.06 -6.93
C GLY A 47 2.21 -14.87 -7.16
N PRO A 48 1.67 -15.45 -8.25
CA PRO A 48 0.25 -15.31 -8.57
C PRO A 48 -0.64 -15.83 -7.43
N GLN A 49 -1.64 -15.03 -7.07
CA GLN A 49 -2.58 -15.36 -5.99
C GLN A 49 -3.94 -15.71 -6.55
N GLU A 50 -4.63 -16.67 -5.93
CA GLU A 50 -6.04 -16.89 -6.18
C GLU A 50 -6.85 -15.70 -5.66
N LEU A 51 -8.04 -15.47 -6.26
CA LEU A 51 -8.87 -14.32 -5.93
C LEU A 51 -9.22 -14.26 -4.44
N GLU A 52 -9.51 -15.40 -3.83
CA GLU A 52 -9.83 -15.45 -2.41
C GLU A 52 -8.64 -15.00 -1.55
N GLN A 53 -7.43 -15.44 -1.87
CA GLN A 53 -6.21 -15.03 -1.17
C GLN A 53 -5.98 -13.52 -1.30
N ILE A 54 -6.21 -12.96 -2.49
CA ILE A 54 -6.10 -11.52 -2.72
C ILE A 54 -7.08 -10.75 -1.83
N ARG A 55 -8.29 -11.28 -1.63
CA ARG A 55 -9.32 -10.64 -0.82
C ARG A 55 -9.10 -10.74 0.68
N THR A 56 -8.38 -11.76 1.15
CA THR A 56 -8.34 -12.10 2.57
C THR A 56 -7.00 -11.86 3.25
N TYR A 57 -5.89 -11.72 2.50
CA TYR A 57 -4.56 -11.63 3.11
C TYR A 57 -4.41 -10.46 4.09
N ALA A 58 -5.04 -9.33 3.81
CA ALA A 58 -4.94 -8.15 4.67
C ALA A 58 -5.62 -8.37 6.02
N LYS A 59 -6.79 -9.00 6.00
CA LYS A 59 -7.52 -9.36 7.22
C LYS A 59 -6.77 -10.42 8.02
N GLU A 60 -6.23 -11.44 7.36
CA GLU A 60 -5.42 -12.45 8.00
C GLU A 60 -4.16 -11.86 8.63
N GLY A 61 -3.52 -10.92 7.93
CA GLY A 61 -2.38 -10.18 8.45
C GLY A 61 -2.74 -9.36 9.68
N ALA A 62 -3.88 -8.67 9.66
CA ALA A 62 -4.35 -7.88 10.79
C ALA A 62 -4.62 -8.76 12.02
N ILE A 63 -5.22 -9.94 11.83
CA ILE A 63 -5.46 -10.90 12.90
C ILE A 63 -4.12 -11.38 13.48
N TYR A 64 -3.15 -11.71 12.64
CA TYR A 64 -1.83 -12.13 13.06
C TYR A 64 -1.11 -11.05 13.88
N LEU A 65 -1.14 -9.81 13.39
CA LEU A 65 -0.52 -8.67 14.09
C LEU A 65 -1.19 -8.40 15.44
N SER A 66 -2.50 -8.56 15.52
CA SER A 66 -3.24 -8.45 16.78
C SER A 66 -2.74 -9.49 17.80
N LYS A 67 -2.51 -10.72 17.36
CA LYS A 67 -1.97 -11.79 18.23
C LYS A 67 -0.54 -11.48 18.71
N LEU A 68 0.22 -10.71 17.94
CA LEU A 68 1.56 -10.26 18.33
C LEU A 68 1.55 -9.06 19.28
N GLY A 69 0.38 -8.50 19.58
CA GLY A 69 0.25 -7.41 20.53
C GLY A 69 0.18 -6.02 19.92
N PHE A 70 0.08 -5.89 18.59
CA PHE A 70 -0.14 -4.58 17.97
C PHE A 70 -1.53 -4.04 18.32
N SER A 71 -1.65 -2.70 18.38
CA SER A 71 -2.90 -2.06 18.75
C SER A 71 -4.02 -2.35 17.76
N SER A 72 -5.27 -2.28 18.22
CA SER A 72 -6.43 -2.49 17.37
C SER A 72 -6.50 -1.46 16.24
N ARG A 73 -6.09 -0.20 16.50
CA ARG A 73 -6.04 0.85 15.49
C ARG A 73 -5.02 0.53 14.40
N PHE A 74 -3.83 0.06 14.77
CA PHE A 74 -2.80 -0.33 13.82
C PHE A 74 -3.27 -1.52 12.96
N CYS A 75 -3.88 -2.52 13.58
CA CYS A 75 -4.40 -3.69 12.87
C CYS A 75 -5.52 -3.29 11.88
N LYS A 76 -6.39 -2.36 12.29
CA LYS A 76 -7.43 -1.82 11.42
C LYS A 76 -6.82 -1.14 10.18
N ILE A 77 -5.79 -0.33 10.38
CA ILE A 77 -5.07 0.35 9.27
C ILE A 77 -4.52 -0.70 8.29
N CYS A 78 -3.87 -1.73 8.79
CA CYS A 78 -3.33 -2.81 7.94
C CYS A 78 -4.43 -3.57 7.19
N GLU A 79 -5.56 -3.85 7.83
CA GLU A 79 -6.72 -4.50 7.19
C GLU A 79 -7.26 -3.66 6.04
N GLU A 80 -7.16 -2.35 6.14
CA GLU A 80 -7.69 -1.40 5.17
C GLU A 80 -6.73 -1.07 4.02
N VAL A 81 -5.68 -1.85 3.83
CA VAL A 81 -4.64 -1.60 2.80
C VAL A 81 -5.19 -1.62 1.37
N ASN A 82 -6.30 -2.30 1.13
CA ASN A 82 -6.85 -2.44 -0.21
C ASN A 82 -8.38 -2.31 -0.23
N ARG A 83 -8.92 -2.32 -1.44
CA ARG A 83 -10.35 -2.15 -1.70
C ARG A 83 -11.24 -3.29 -1.14
N TYR A 84 -10.66 -4.38 -0.69
CA TYR A 84 -11.43 -5.53 -0.20
C TYR A 84 -11.79 -5.45 1.27
N SER A 85 -11.33 -4.42 1.98
CA SER A 85 -11.76 -4.17 3.35
C SER A 85 -13.27 -3.93 3.40
N GLY A 86 -13.93 -4.54 4.38
CA GLY A 86 -15.36 -4.34 4.64
C GLY A 86 -15.67 -3.06 5.40
N ASN A 87 -14.65 -2.34 5.88
CA ASN A 87 -14.84 -1.16 6.70
C ASN A 87 -15.34 0.02 5.86
N THR A 88 -16.45 0.64 6.26
CA THR A 88 -17.00 1.81 5.58
C THR A 88 -16.38 3.11 6.08
N ILE A 89 -16.03 3.16 7.37
CA ILE A 89 -15.35 4.30 7.97
C ILE A 89 -13.88 3.91 8.13
N ARG A 90 -13.02 4.52 7.31
CA ARG A 90 -11.61 4.18 7.24
C ARG A 90 -10.77 5.16 8.04
N GLU A 91 -9.65 4.66 8.58
CA GLU A 91 -8.62 5.52 9.13
C GLU A 91 -7.97 6.33 8.01
N LYS A 92 -7.65 7.60 8.30
CA LYS A 92 -6.99 8.45 7.28
C LYS A 92 -5.63 7.91 6.85
N GLU A 93 -4.92 7.25 7.77
CA GLU A 93 -3.65 6.60 7.46
C GLU A 93 -3.84 5.47 6.42
N SER A 94 -4.98 4.81 6.45
CA SER A 94 -5.29 3.73 5.50
C SER A 94 -5.41 4.24 4.07
N ASP A 95 -5.87 5.46 3.88
CA ASP A 95 -5.96 6.06 2.55
C ASP A 95 -4.58 6.25 1.92
N VAL A 96 -3.57 6.64 2.71
CA VAL A 96 -2.19 6.70 2.23
C VAL A 96 -1.64 5.30 1.96
N LEU A 97 -1.87 4.37 2.89
CA LEU A 97 -1.39 3.00 2.75
C LEU A 97 -1.92 2.35 1.46
N GLU A 98 -3.19 2.52 1.17
CA GLU A 98 -3.81 1.99 -0.05
C GLU A 98 -3.18 2.58 -1.31
N LEU A 99 -2.93 3.89 -1.32
CA LEU A 99 -2.30 4.56 -2.47
C LEU A 99 -0.92 3.99 -2.76
N VAL A 100 -0.06 3.91 -1.75
CA VAL A 100 1.32 3.46 -1.96
C VAL A 100 1.41 1.96 -2.22
N ASP A 101 0.55 1.16 -1.60
CA ASP A 101 0.52 -0.27 -1.84
C ASP A 101 0.14 -0.59 -3.29
N ASN A 102 -0.94 0.01 -3.77
CA ASN A 102 -1.41 -0.22 -5.13
C ASN A 102 -0.48 0.38 -6.17
N PHE A 103 -0.14 1.65 -6.03
CA PHE A 103 0.71 2.34 -7.00
C PHE A 103 2.12 1.74 -7.03
N GLY A 104 2.72 1.53 -5.87
CA GLY A 104 4.05 0.94 -5.77
C GLY A 104 4.11 -0.47 -6.37
N GLY A 105 3.07 -1.26 -6.16
CA GLY A 105 2.98 -2.59 -6.75
C GLY A 105 2.93 -2.58 -8.28
N MET A 106 2.31 -1.56 -8.88
CA MET A 106 2.22 -1.44 -10.33
C MET A 106 3.55 -1.03 -10.98
N LEU A 107 4.42 -0.36 -10.23
CA LEU A 107 5.72 0.09 -10.75
C LEU A 107 6.82 -0.98 -10.71
N LEU A 108 6.51 -2.17 -10.22
CA LEU A 108 7.47 -3.26 -10.09
C LEU A 108 7.12 -4.40 -11.04
N ASP A 109 8.14 -5.02 -11.61
CA ASP A 109 7.97 -6.25 -12.38
C ASP A 109 7.51 -7.39 -11.48
N ARG A 110 6.64 -8.23 -12.00
CA ARG A 110 6.15 -9.44 -11.36
C ARG A 110 6.30 -10.61 -12.31
N PRO A 111 6.30 -11.87 -11.80
CA PRO A 111 6.36 -13.04 -12.66
C PRO A 111 5.28 -13.07 -13.75
N GLU A 112 4.10 -12.54 -13.45
CA GLU A 112 2.95 -12.54 -14.37
C GLU A 112 2.89 -11.31 -15.29
N ARG A 113 3.69 -10.26 -15.05
CA ARG A 113 3.69 -9.06 -15.89
C ARG A 113 4.89 -8.14 -15.63
N ILE A 114 5.24 -7.34 -16.63
CA ILE A 114 6.22 -6.27 -16.48
C ILE A 114 5.61 -5.07 -15.75
N ALA A 115 6.45 -4.20 -15.23
CA ALA A 115 6.03 -2.97 -14.55
C ALA A 115 5.25 -2.05 -15.50
N PHE A 116 4.23 -1.40 -14.96
CA PHE A 116 3.56 -0.31 -15.67
C PHE A 116 4.44 0.93 -15.66
N LYS A 117 4.28 1.77 -16.68
CA LYS A 117 4.85 3.12 -16.65
C LYS A 117 4.11 3.97 -15.61
N VAL A 118 4.77 5.01 -15.11
CA VAL A 118 4.24 5.87 -14.05
C VAL A 118 2.86 6.44 -14.41
N ASP A 119 2.71 6.98 -15.62
CA ASP A 119 1.45 7.56 -16.07
C ASP A 119 0.34 6.51 -16.21
N GLU A 120 0.65 5.33 -16.73
CA GLU A 120 -0.29 4.22 -16.83
C GLU A 120 -0.75 3.76 -15.44
N ALA A 121 0.20 3.61 -14.51
CA ALA A 121 -0.08 3.21 -13.14
C ALA A 121 -1.00 4.22 -12.43
N LEU A 122 -0.79 5.52 -12.67
CA LEU A 122 -1.60 6.56 -12.08
C LEU A 122 -3.05 6.52 -12.59
N VAL A 123 -3.24 6.27 -13.89
CA VAL A 123 -4.57 6.09 -14.47
C VAL A 123 -5.29 4.88 -13.86
N LEU A 124 -4.60 3.75 -13.76
CA LEU A 124 -5.18 2.54 -13.16
C LEU A 124 -5.51 2.72 -11.68
N LEU A 125 -4.66 3.41 -10.95
CA LEU A 125 -4.91 3.73 -9.56
C LEU A 125 -6.21 4.51 -9.41
N GLU A 126 -6.36 5.58 -10.17
CA GLU A 126 -7.49 6.49 -10.09
C GLU A 126 -8.82 5.82 -10.44
N TYR A 127 -8.84 4.97 -11.47
CA TYR A 127 -10.09 4.45 -12.01
C TYR A 127 -10.46 3.04 -11.57
N ARG A 128 -9.55 2.25 -11.05
CA ARG A 128 -9.80 0.82 -10.84
C ARG A 128 -9.47 0.27 -9.45
N ASN A 129 -8.40 0.74 -8.84
CA ASN A 129 -7.79 -0.02 -7.75
C ASN A 129 -8.15 0.46 -6.35
N LEU A 130 -8.64 1.66 -6.20
CA LEU A 130 -8.97 2.20 -4.90
C LEU A 130 -10.32 1.73 -4.40
N LYS A 131 -10.44 1.56 -3.09
CA LYS A 131 -11.70 1.31 -2.39
C LYS A 131 -12.70 2.43 -2.68
N ASP A 132 -12.23 3.66 -2.63
CA ASP A 132 -13.03 4.85 -2.84
C ASP A 132 -12.32 5.77 -3.84
N LYS A 133 -13.01 6.14 -4.90
CA LYS A 133 -12.51 7.11 -5.88
C LYS A 133 -12.25 8.48 -5.25
N ASN A 134 -12.88 8.75 -4.11
CA ASN A 134 -12.69 9.97 -3.33
C ASN A 134 -11.66 9.80 -2.22
N ASN A 135 -10.68 8.89 -2.36
CA ASN A 135 -9.59 8.76 -1.42
C ASN A 135 -9.08 10.15 -1.03
N ARG A 136 -8.98 10.41 0.28
CA ARG A 136 -8.67 11.74 0.84
C ARG A 136 -7.42 12.38 0.26
N TYR A 137 -6.43 11.56 -0.05
CA TYR A 137 -5.10 12.04 -0.43
C TYR A 137 -4.78 11.81 -1.91
N LEU A 138 -5.75 11.30 -2.68
CA LEU A 138 -5.52 11.05 -4.10
C LEU A 138 -5.05 12.29 -4.87
N PRO A 139 -5.67 13.48 -4.73
CA PRO A 139 -5.19 14.67 -5.43
C PRO A 139 -3.75 15.04 -5.08
N LYS A 140 -3.41 14.99 -3.79
CA LYS A 140 -2.04 15.28 -3.32
C LYS A 140 -1.06 14.22 -3.80
N PHE A 141 -1.47 12.96 -3.85
CA PHE A 141 -0.64 11.87 -4.34
C PHE A 141 -0.37 12.02 -5.83
N LYS A 142 -1.36 12.38 -6.63
CA LYS A 142 -1.19 12.66 -8.07
C LYS A 142 -0.19 13.78 -8.30
N GLN A 143 -0.30 14.86 -7.56
CA GLN A 143 0.63 15.97 -7.63
C GLN A 143 2.05 15.53 -7.27
N PHE A 144 2.19 14.80 -6.17
CA PHE A 144 3.47 14.24 -5.74
C PHE A 144 4.11 13.37 -6.83
N VAL A 145 3.34 12.46 -7.41
CA VAL A 145 3.83 11.56 -8.47
C VAL A 145 4.31 12.37 -9.67
N ASN A 146 3.55 13.37 -10.10
CA ASN A 146 3.92 14.22 -11.24
C ASN A 146 5.21 15.01 -10.99
N GLU A 147 5.43 15.43 -9.76
CA GLU A 147 6.64 16.18 -9.38
C GLU A 147 7.86 15.28 -9.19
N MET A 148 7.67 14.03 -8.87
CA MET A 148 8.74 13.10 -8.47
C MET A 148 8.97 11.96 -9.45
N GLN A 149 8.47 12.07 -10.69
CA GLN A 149 8.54 10.96 -11.66
C GLN A 149 9.94 10.38 -11.85
N GLU A 150 10.96 11.22 -11.92
CA GLU A 150 12.34 10.77 -12.13
C GLU A 150 12.87 9.97 -10.93
N VAL A 151 12.45 10.33 -9.73
CA VAL A 151 12.87 9.67 -8.48
C VAL A 151 12.17 8.32 -8.30
N LEU A 152 10.97 8.16 -8.88
CA LEU A 152 10.15 6.96 -8.71
C LEU A 152 10.50 5.83 -9.68
N VAL A 153 11.46 6.03 -10.56
CA VAL A 153 11.97 4.95 -11.42
C VAL A 153 12.86 4.06 -10.56
N TRP A 154 12.40 2.83 -10.34
CA TRP A 154 13.15 1.84 -9.55
C TRP A 154 13.93 0.93 -10.48
N ASP A 155 15.25 1.00 -10.36
CA ASP A 155 16.14 0.14 -11.14
C ASP A 155 16.14 -1.28 -10.59
N ASN A 156 15.76 -2.21 -11.45
CA ASN A 156 15.72 -3.61 -11.08
C ASN A 156 17.10 -4.28 -11.28
#